data_33dddfdc0aad9a4ec3fdbf84a379bd20
#
_entry.id   33dddfdc0aad9a4ec3fdbf84a379bd20
#
_cell.length_a   1.000
_cell.length_b   1.000
_cell.length_c   1.000
_cell.angle_alpha   90.00
_cell.angle_beta   90.00
_cell.angle_gamma   90.00
#
_symmetry.space_group_name_H-M   'P 1'
#
loop_
_entity.id
_entity.type
_entity.pdbx_description
1 polymer ?
#
loop_
_entity_poly.entity_id
_entity_poly.type
_entity_poly.pdbx_seq_one_letter_code
_entity_poly.pdbx_strand_id
1 'polypeptide(L)'
;MAVWAVPITILDGNVERVIARLRRVETRLPAAKQELRRLAAEITPTERPGDYAQAIMDLGATVCTPKKPACPRCPWRGACRAFTAGVQESLPRKTPKPERPLRHGVAFWAERGDEQILLRRRPEIGLLGGL
;
A
#
# COMPACT_ATOMS: atom_id res chain seq x y z
N MET A 1 -2.11 24.72 18.41
CA MET A 1 -1.38 23.45 18.69
C MET A 1 -1.70 22.49 17.55
N ALA A 2 -0.72 22.14 16.75
CA ALA A 2 -0.94 21.29 15.58
C ALA A 2 -1.16 19.84 16.03
N VAL A 3 -2.34 19.31 15.79
CA VAL A 3 -2.79 17.94 16.11
C VAL A 3 -2.05 16.86 15.27
N TRP A 4 -1.10 17.25 14.46
CA TRP A 4 -0.42 16.41 13.44
C TRP A 4 0.95 15.86 13.89
N ALA A 5 1.27 15.88 15.16
CA ALA A 5 2.60 15.54 15.69
C ALA A 5 2.72 14.11 16.26
N VAL A 6 1.77 13.22 15.98
CA VAL A 6 1.95 11.81 16.36
C VAL A 6 2.69 11.10 15.24
N PRO A 7 3.87 10.52 15.46
CA PRO A 7 4.60 9.76 14.44
C PRO A 7 3.86 8.45 14.14
N ILE A 8 2.88 8.53 13.24
CA ILE A 8 2.16 7.35 12.75
C ILE A 8 2.95 6.78 11.58
N THR A 9 3.40 5.55 11.73
CA THR A 9 4.05 4.81 10.65
C THR A 9 3.01 4.39 9.62
N ILE A 10 3.10 4.98 8.43
CA ILE A 10 2.26 4.58 7.29
C ILE A 10 2.88 3.34 6.64
N LEU A 11 2.03 2.36 6.32
CA LEU A 11 2.44 1.17 5.59
C LEU A 11 1.38 0.81 4.54
N ASP A 12 1.40 1.51 3.42
CA ASP A 12 0.64 1.19 2.22
C ASP A 12 1.50 0.36 1.22
N GLY A 13 0.94 0.00 0.09
CA GLY A 13 1.66 -0.80 -0.92
C GLY A 13 2.90 -0.10 -1.50
N ASN A 14 2.98 1.23 -1.51
CA ASN A 14 4.15 1.99 -1.93
C ASN A 14 5.24 1.91 -0.87
N VAL A 15 4.88 2.18 0.37
CA VAL A 15 5.80 2.13 1.51
C VAL A 15 6.30 0.71 1.76
N GLU A 16 5.43 -0.32 1.70
CA GLU A 16 5.83 -1.74 1.77
C GLU A 16 6.95 -2.05 0.77
N ARG A 17 6.80 -1.59 -0.47
CA ARG A 17 7.79 -1.81 -1.52
C ARG A 17 9.10 -1.07 -1.26
N VAL A 18 9.02 0.20 -0.88
CA VAL A 18 10.21 1.01 -0.56
C VAL A 18 11.00 0.37 0.58
N ILE A 19 10.35 0.04 1.69
CA ILE A 19 10.99 -0.57 2.86
C ILE A 19 11.55 -1.96 2.54
N ALA A 20 10.77 -2.80 1.82
CA ALA A 20 11.23 -4.12 1.41
C ALA A 20 12.52 -4.06 0.59
N ARG A 21 12.64 -3.09 -0.31
CA ARG A 21 13.84 -2.88 -1.12
C ARG A 21 14.99 -2.26 -0.32
N LEU A 22 14.71 -1.22 0.45
CA LEU A 22 15.71 -0.53 1.26
C LEU A 22 16.42 -1.49 2.22
N ARG A 23 15.65 -2.34 2.90
CA ARG A 23 16.16 -3.31 3.89
C ARG A 23 16.42 -4.71 3.32
N ARG A 24 16.07 -4.95 2.06
CA ARG A 24 16.14 -6.26 1.38
C ARG A 24 15.37 -7.34 2.14
N VAL A 25 14.08 -7.08 2.41
CA VAL A 25 13.21 -8.06 3.05
C VAL A 25 12.76 -9.10 2.01
N GLU A 26 13.20 -10.34 2.15
CA GLU A 26 12.94 -11.43 1.20
C GLU A 26 11.72 -12.26 1.58
N THR A 27 11.23 -12.11 2.80
CA THR A 27 9.98 -12.73 3.27
C THR A 27 8.81 -12.30 2.36
N ARG A 28 7.95 -13.26 2.00
CA ARG A 28 6.82 -13.00 1.12
C ARG A 28 5.71 -12.24 1.83
N LEU A 29 5.05 -11.32 1.11
CA LEU A 29 3.78 -10.76 1.55
C LEU A 29 2.67 -11.82 1.44
N PRO A 30 1.73 -11.88 2.41
CA PRO A 30 1.50 -10.93 3.50
C PRO A 30 2.32 -11.17 4.78
N ALA A 31 3.05 -12.28 4.91
CA ALA A 31 3.79 -12.63 6.13
C ALA A 31 4.82 -11.56 6.55
N ALA A 32 5.44 -10.89 5.58
CA ALA A 32 6.42 -9.81 5.84
C ALA A 32 5.82 -8.54 6.45
N LYS A 33 4.49 -8.36 6.51
CA LYS A 33 3.88 -7.07 6.89
C LYS A 33 4.29 -6.58 8.28
N GLN A 34 4.39 -7.48 9.25
CA GLN A 34 4.76 -7.10 10.61
C GLN A 34 6.22 -6.64 10.66
N GLU A 35 7.12 -7.35 9.99
CA GLU A 35 8.52 -6.97 9.87
C GLU A 35 8.68 -5.62 9.15
N LEU A 36 7.99 -5.42 8.03
CA LEU A 36 8.02 -4.16 7.28
C LEU A 36 7.50 -2.99 8.11
N ARG A 37 6.45 -3.19 8.93
CA ARG A 37 5.94 -2.15 9.83
C ARG A 37 6.98 -1.74 10.87
N ARG A 38 7.66 -2.72 11.49
CA ARG A 38 8.74 -2.45 12.44
C ARG A 38 9.88 -1.67 11.78
N LEU A 39 10.35 -2.11 10.61
CA LEU A 39 11.42 -1.45 9.87
C LEU A 39 11.03 -0.04 9.39
N ALA A 40 9.78 0.17 9.01
CA ALA A 40 9.27 1.49 8.66
C ALA A 40 9.24 2.41 9.88
N ALA A 41 8.84 1.91 11.05
CA ALA A 41 8.83 2.68 12.29
C ALA A 41 10.23 3.16 12.69
N GLU A 42 11.27 2.35 12.48
CA GLU A 42 12.66 2.71 12.79
C GLU A 42 13.17 3.95 12.04
N ILE A 43 12.59 4.23 10.88
CA ILE A 43 13.01 5.36 10.03
C ILE A 43 11.96 6.46 9.93
N THR A 44 10.84 6.33 10.64
CA THR A 44 9.83 7.39 10.73
C THR A 44 10.32 8.45 11.72
N PRO A 45 10.57 9.69 11.29
CA PRO A 45 11.07 10.73 12.17
C PRO A 45 9.98 11.23 13.14
N THR A 46 10.42 11.76 14.28
CA THR A 46 9.55 12.46 15.24
C THR A 46 9.23 13.88 14.81
N GLU A 47 10.16 14.51 14.08
CA GLU A 47 9.95 15.84 13.51
C GLU A 47 9.34 15.73 12.11
N ARG A 48 8.29 16.50 11.87
CA ARG A 48 7.59 16.57 10.58
C ARG A 48 7.19 15.18 10.01
N PRO A 49 6.57 14.28 10.81
CA PRO A 49 6.24 12.94 10.34
C PRO A 49 5.25 12.92 9.17
N GLY A 50 4.41 13.94 9.04
CA GLY A 50 3.49 14.09 7.91
C GLY A 50 4.21 14.34 6.58
N ASP A 51 5.23 15.19 6.58
CA ASP A 51 6.03 15.46 5.38
C ASP A 51 6.84 14.24 4.97
N TYR A 52 7.38 13.52 5.96
CA TYR A 52 8.05 12.25 5.69
C TYR A 52 7.09 11.22 5.08
N ALA A 53 5.88 11.11 5.63
CA ALA A 53 4.87 10.20 5.12
C ALA A 53 4.54 10.51 3.65
N GLN A 54 4.33 11.79 3.30
CA GLN A 54 4.10 12.22 1.94
C GLN A 54 5.32 11.90 1.05
N ALA A 55 6.52 12.25 1.49
CA ALA A 55 7.74 12.02 0.72
C ALA A 55 8.02 10.54 0.42
N ILE A 56 7.80 9.63 1.39
CA ILE A 56 8.02 8.20 1.17
C ILE A 56 6.96 7.59 0.25
N MET A 57 5.71 8.07 0.31
CA MET A 57 4.65 7.67 -0.62
C MET A 57 4.97 8.13 -2.04
N ASP A 58 5.39 9.38 -2.22
CA ASP A 58 5.79 9.94 -3.51
C ASP A 58 7.01 9.23 -4.08
N LEU A 59 8.00 8.91 -3.24
CA LEU A 59 9.15 8.10 -3.63
C LEU A 59 8.70 6.73 -4.19
N GLY A 60 7.76 6.09 -3.51
CA GLY A 60 7.18 4.82 -3.96
C GLY A 60 6.39 4.94 -5.25
N ALA A 61 5.65 6.02 -5.44
CA ALA A 61 4.82 6.24 -6.62
C ALA A 61 5.62 6.62 -7.87
N THR A 62 6.69 7.44 -7.71
CA THR A 62 7.36 8.10 -8.85
C THR A 62 8.75 7.55 -9.16
N VAL A 63 9.49 7.08 -8.16
CA VAL A 63 10.88 6.63 -8.30
C VAL A 63 11.03 5.14 -8.04
N CYS A 64 10.59 4.67 -6.87
CA CYS A 64 10.68 3.25 -6.48
C CYS A 64 9.46 2.46 -6.99
N THR A 65 9.18 2.57 -8.28
CA THR A 65 8.03 1.96 -8.97
C THR A 65 8.08 0.42 -8.95
N PRO A 66 6.92 -0.27 -9.11
CA PRO A 66 6.87 -1.74 -9.09
C PRO A 66 7.78 -2.39 -10.14
N LYS A 67 7.76 -1.86 -11.36
CA LYS A 67 8.59 -2.32 -12.48
C LYS A 67 9.57 -1.22 -12.87
N LYS A 68 10.80 -1.60 -13.23
CA LYS A 68 11.84 -0.67 -13.72
C LYS A 68 11.99 0.57 -12.81
N PRO A 69 12.31 0.40 -11.51
CA PRO A 69 12.49 1.53 -10.61
C PRO A 69 13.63 2.44 -11.07
N ALA A 70 13.44 3.74 -10.97
CA ALA A 70 14.43 4.75 -11.37
C ALA A 70 15.52 4.92 -10.29
N CYS A 71 16.21 3.83 -9.96
CA CYS A 71 17.23 3.78 -8.90
C CYS A 71 18.34 4.84 -9.03
N PRO A 72 18.81 5.21 -10.23
CA PRO A 72 19.80 6.30 -10.37
C PRO A 72 19.33 7.64 -9.81
N ARG A 73 18.01 7.90 -9.81
CA ARG A 73 17.38 9.12 -9.28
C ARG A 73 16.95 9.02 -7.81
N CYS A 74 17.11 7.83 -7.20
CA CYS A 74 16.65 7.59 -5.85
C CYS A 74 17.63 8.22 -4.82
N PRO A 75 17.14 9.08 -3.90
CA PRO A 75 17.98 9.67 -2.87
C PRO A 75 18.55 8.62 -1.89
N TRP A 76 17.88 7.48 -1.75
CA TRP A 76 18.30 6.38 -0.87
C TRP A 76 19.13 5.30 -1.59
N ARG A 77 19.54 5.52 -2.83
CA ARG A 77 20.29 4.53 -3.61
C ARG A 77 21.49 3.95 -2.87
N GLY A 78 22.28 4.82 -2.22
CA GLY A 78 23.50 4.41 -1.51
C GLY A 78 23.25 3.52 -0.29
N ALA A 79 22.08 3.64 0.34
CA ALA A 79 21.68 2.83 1.49
C ALA A 79 20.77 1.63 1.11
N CYS A 80 20.39 1.50 -0.16
CA CYS A 80 19.43 0.51 -0.61
C CYS A 80 20.07 -0.86 -0.80
N ARG A 81 19.81 -1.79 0.13
CA ARG A 81 20.37 -3.15 0.09
C ARG A 81 19.91 -3.96 -1.12
N ALA A 82 18.68 -3.76 -1.59
CA ALA A 82 18.20 -4.44 -2.79
C ALA A 82 18.92 -3.95 -4.05
N PHE A 83 19.19 -2.65 -4.15
CA PHE A 83 19.94 -2.08 -5.27
C PHE A 83 21.38 -2.58 -5.30
N THR A 84 22.07 -2.57 -4.16
CA THR A 84 23.42 -3.11 -4.04
C THR A 84 23.52 -4.58 -4.44
N ALA A 85 22.47 -5.36 -4.14
CA ALA A 85 22.40 -6.78 -4.49
C ALA A 85 21.82 -7.05 -5.89
N GLY A 86 21.38 -6.03 -6.64
CA GLY A 86 20.77 -6.19 -7.97
C GLY A 86 19.38 -6.86 -7.98
N VAL A 87 18.68 -6.90 -6.83
CA VAL A 87 17.41 -7.64 -6.66
C VAL A 87 16.19 -6.74 -6.49
N GLN A 88 16.32 -5.44 -6.76
CA GLN A 88 15.26 -4.46 -6.52
C GLN A 88 13.95 -4.77 -7.28
N GLU A 89 14.02 -5.37 -8.44
CA GLU A 89 12.81 -5.70 -9.21
C GLU A 89 12.07 -6.93 -8.68
N SER A 90 12.76 -7.80 -7.96
CA SER A 90 12.16 -9.00 -7.36
C SER A 90 11.47 -8.74 -6.02
N LEU A 91 11.62 -7.53 -5.46
CA LEU A 91 11.07 -7.15 -4.15
C LEU A 91 9.99 -6.08 -4.25
N PRO A 92 8.96 -6.15 -3.40
CA PRO A 92 8.68 -7.20 -2.41
C PRO A 92 8.22 -8.50 -3.07
N ARG A 93 8.62 -9.63 -2.52
CA ARG A 93 8.09 -10.94 -2.94
C ARG A 93 6.64 -11.06 -2.48
N LYS A 94 5.78 -11.64 -3.32
CA LYS A 94 4.36 -11.85 -3.01
C LYS A 94 4.04 -13.33 -3.08
N THR A 95 3.20 -13.80 -2.16
CA THR A 95 2.58 -15.11 -2.30
C THR A 95 1.60 -15.06 -3.49
N PRO A 96 1.58 -16.06 -4.38
CA PRO A 96 0.59 -16.14 -5.43
C PRO A 96 -0.82 -15.98 -4.85
N LYS A 97 -1.65 -15.16 -5.47
CA LYS A 97 -3.04 -15.03 -5.04
C LYS A 97 -3.79 -16.29 -5.48
N PRO A 98 -4.66 -16.83 -4.60
CA PRO A 98 -5.56 -17.89 -5.04
C PRO A 98 -6.45 -17.39 -6.18
N GLU A 99 -6.84 -18.30 -7.06
CA GLU A 99 -7.77 -18.01 -8.14
C GLU A 99 -9.07 -17.44 -7.55
N ARG A 100 -9.51 -16.33 -8.10
CA ARG A 100 -10.74 -15.68 -7.63
C ARG A 100 -11.92 -16.29 -8.39
N PRO A 101 -12.95 -16.78 -7.68
CA PRO A 101 -14.13 -17.26 -8.34
C PRO A 101 -14.80 -16.11 -9.11
N LEU A 102 -15.19 -16.38 -10.35
CA LEU A 102 -16.03 -15.47 -11.12
C LEU A 102 -17.43 -15.44 -10.50
N ARG A 103 -17.90 -14.27 -10.16
CA ARG A 103 -19.25 -14.06 -9.62
C ARG A 103 -20.04 -13.22 -10.58
N HIS A 104 -21.18 -13.73 -10.99
CA HIS A 104 -22.15 -12.98 -11.77
C HIS A 104 -23.12 -12.29 -10.82
N GLY A 105 -23.42 -11.03 -11.08
CA GLY A 105 -24.37 -10.23 -10.32
C GLY A 105 -25.25 -9.44 -11.26
N VAL A 106 -26.48 -9.18 -10.82
CA VAL A 106 -27.43 -8.30 -11.52
C VAL A 106 -27.75 -7.14 -10.60
N ALA A 107 -27.68 -5.94 -11.14
CA ALA A 107 -28.16 -4.74 -10.48
C ALA A 107 -29.43 -4.28 -11.18
N PHE A 108 -30.49 -4.06 -10.39
CA PHE A 108 -31.76 -3.52 -10.89
C PHE A 108 -31.78 -2.02 -10.60
N TRP A 109 -32.09 -1.24 -11.61
CA TRP A 109 -32.40 0.17 -11.47
C TRP A 109 -33.93 0.32 -11.52
N ALA A 110 -34.49 0.82 -10.45
CA ALA A 110 -35.92 1.09 -10.38
C ALA A 110 -36.12 2.55 -9.98
N GLU A 111 -36.78 3.31 -10.83
CA GLU A 111 -37.07 4.72 -10.68
C GLU A 111 -38.58 4.93 -10.70
N ARG A 112 -39.06 5.77 -9.79
CA ARG A 112 -40.46 6.21 -9.77
C ARG A 112 -40.61 7.54 -10.52
N GLY A 113 -41.75 7.84 -11.05
CA GLY A 113 -41.99 9.00 -11.88
C GLY A 113 -41.74 10.38 -11.22
N ASP A 114 -41.45 10.41 -9.92
CA ASP A 114 -41.05 11.58 -9.14
C ASP A 114 -39.52 11.64 -8.90
N GLU A 115 -38.73 11.01 -9.76
CA GLU A 115 -37.25 10.96 -9.71
C GLU A 115 -36.67 10.23 -8.46
N GLN A 116 -37.50 9.48 -7.75
CA GLN A 116 -37.04 8.67 -6.62
C GLN A 116 -36.51 7.31 -7.09
N ILE A 117 -35.38 6.91 -6.51
CA ILE A 117 -34.72 5.63 -6.83
C ILE A 117 -34.97 4.66 -5.68
N LEU A 118 -35.34 3.43 -6.01
CA LEU A 118 -35.47 2.38 -5.01
C LEU A 118 -34.11 1.87 -4.57
N LEU A 119 -33.80 2.08 -3.31
CA LEU A 119 -32.61 1.52 -2.67
C LEU A 119 -33.03 0.44 -1.67
N ARG A 120 -32.27 -0.66 -1.67
CA ARG A 120 -32.39 -1.72 -0.69
C ARG A 120 -31.09 -1.90 0.06
N ARG A 121 -31.12 -1.71 1.38
CA ARG A 121 -29.96 -2.02 2.23
C ARG A 121 -29.69 -3.52 2.20
N ARG A 122 -28.46 -3.90 1.98
CA ARG A 122 -28.04 -5.31 1.95
C ARG A 122 -27.95 -5.87 3.38
N PRO A 123 -28.11 -7.20 3.54
CA PRO A 123 -27.84 -7.84 4.82
C PRO A 123 -26.45 -7.50 5.33
N GLU A 124 -26.28 -7.40 6.64
CA GLU A 124 -25.00 -7.03 7.28
C GLU A 124 -23.86 -8.02 6.96
N ILE A 125 -24.21 -9.28 6.70
CA ILE A 125 -23.24 -10.37 6.42
C ILE A 125 -23.27 -10.69 4.92
N GLY A 126 -22.09 -10.85 4.32
CA GLY A 126 -21.93 -11.25 2.92
C GLY A 126 -21.15 -10.24 2.08
N LEU A 127 -21.16 -10.46 0.77
CA LEU A 127 -20.51 -9.57 -0.19
C LEU A 127 -21.16 -8.18 -0.18
N LEU A 128 -20.39 -7.14 0.13
CA LEU A 128 -20.87 -5.76 0.26
C LEU A 128 -22.00 -5.64 1.31
N GLY A 129 -21.86 -6.35 2.44
CA GLY A 129 -22.82 -6.29 3.53
C GLY A 129 -22.94 -4.89 4.13
N GLY A 130 -24.16 -4.51 4.52
CA GLY A 130 -24.46 -3.23 5.15
C GLY A 130 -24.51 -2.00 4.20
N LEU A 131 -24.23 -2.18 2.90
CA LEU A 131 -24.37 -1.14 1.88
C LEU A 131 -25.80 -1.03 1.38
#